data_bf4ba488fafd190f6268498e0d85d157
#
_entry.id   bf4ba488fafd190f6268498e0d85d157
#
_cell.length_a   1.000
_cell.length_b   1.000
_cell.length_c   1.000
_cell.angle_alpha   90.00
_cell.angle_beta   90.00
_cell.angle_gamma   90.00
#
_symmetry.space_group_name_H-M   'P 1'
#
loop_
_entity.id
_entity.type
_entity.pdbx_description
1 polymer ?
#
loop_
_entity_poly.entity_id
_entity_poly.type
_entity_poly.pdbx_seq_one_letter_code
_entity_poly.pdbx_strand_id
1 'polypeptide(L)'
;MALPSNRTEFLEYCMRKLGKGAIDINVTSHQAQDRIDEAIEHFQEYHDEGSERAFISYQLTSSDITNKYILLANLSPKPLGISRFLSTKSAKGGTSFFDVEYQYMDSNVHSLSGAQMQYYYFAMQHLEHIENIFDFHTSINFNKHSTKVEIFEDWSTFAADDYLVFDSLVGLSESTSTMWTNQWLRDYTTALIKKQWGDNLSKYEGLQTIGGVTFSGQQILTGVKYLYMIGVEPVGGICA
;
A
#
# COMPACT_ATOMS: atom_id res chain seq x y z
N MET A 1 -24.12 5.44 -15.98
CA MET A 1 -22.76 5.47 -16.54
C MET A 1 -22.08 4.18 -16.08
N ALA A 2 -21.41 3.48 -16.98
CA ALA A 2 -20.58 2.35 -16.57
C ALA A 2 -19.40 2.86 -15.74
N LEU A 3 -19.11 2.19 -14.63
CA LEU A 3 -17.95 2.49 -13.80
C LEU A 3 -16.69 2.04 -14.54
N PRO A 4 -15.58 2.76 -14.43
CA PRO A 4 -14.34 2.38 -15.08
C PRO A 4 -13.78 1.08 -14.49
N SER A 5 -13.24 0.22 -15.33
CA SER A 5 -12.66 -1.07 -14.96
C SER A 5 -11.15 -1.12 -15.15
N ASN A 6 -10.59 -0.16 -15.86
CA ASN A 6 -9.17 -0.06 -16.16
C ASN A 6 -8.71 1.41 -16.23
N ARG A 7 -7.40 1.61 -16.25
CA ARG A 7 -6.76 2.93 -16.27
C ARG A 7 -7.21 3.82 -17.43
N THR A 8 -7.41 3.24 -18.61
CA THR A 8 -7.83 4.00 -19.80
C THR A 8 -9.26 4.51 -19.66
N GLU A 9 -10.17 3.64 -19.22
CA GLU A 9 -11.57 4.02 -18.96
C GLU A 9 -11.69 5.03 -17.83
N PHE A 10 -10.82 4.89 -16.81
CA PHE A 10 -10.74 5.82 -15.68
C PHE A 10 -10.32 7.21 -16.14
N LEU A 11 -9.27 7.31 -16.96
CA LEU A 11 -8.87 8.58 -17.58
C LEU A 11 -10.00 9.21 -18.38
N GLU A 12 -10.66 8.43 -19.25
CA GLU A 12 -11.79 8.88 -20.04
C GLU A 12 -12.97 9.34 -19.16
N TYR A 13 -13.22 8.66 -18.05
CA TYR A 13 -14.23 9.06 -17.09
C TYR A 13 -13.92 10.43 -16.47
N CYS A 14 -12.69 10.64 -16.00
CA CYS A 14 -12.24 11.90 -15.40
C CYS A 14 -12.31 13.04 -16.42
N MET A 15 -11.88 12.80 -17.65
CA MET A 15 -11.94 13.81 -18.73
C MET A 15 -13.37 14.16 -19.12
N ARG A 16 -14.30 13.18 -19.20
CA ARG A 16 -15.73 13.45 -19.45
C ARG A 16 -16.36 14.25 -18.31
N LYS A 17 -15.97 13.98 -17.07
CA LYS A 17 -16.44 14.73 -15.90
C LYS A 17 -16.00 16.20 -15.94
N LEU A 18 -14.85 16.49 -16.56
CA LEU A 18 -14.36 17.85 -16.80
C LEU A 18 -15.00 18.53 -18.03
N GLY A 19 -15.77 17.78 -18.83
CA GLY A 19 -16.48 18.31 -20.00
C GLY A 19 -15.83 17.99 -21.34
N LYS A 20 -14.95 16.98 -21.42
CA LYS A 20 -14.41 16.49 -22.69
C LYS A 20 -15.55 16.13 -23.64
N GLY A 21 -15.51 16.68 -24.84
CA GLY A 21 -16.55 16.55 -25.87
C GLY A 21 -17.44 17.77 -26.00
N ALA A 22 -17.60 18.59 -24.96
CA ALA A 22 -18.27 19.91 -25.04
C ALA A 22 -17.24 21.04 -25.08
N ILE A 23 -16.12 20.87 -24.38
CA ILE A 23 -15.02 21.83 -24.28
C ILE A 23 -13.71 21.13 -24.58
N ASP A 24 -12.80 21.80 -25.27
CA ASP A 24 -11.45 21.29 -25.46
C ASP A 24 -10.62 21.50 -24.18
N ILE A 25 -10.15 20.39 -23.61
CA ILE A 25 -9.37 20.39 -22.36
C ILE A 25 -7.90 20.39 -22.73
N ASN A 26 -7.22 21.50 -22.47
CA ASN A 26 -5.80 21.69 -22.80
C ASN A 26 -4.90 21.01 -21.77
N VAL A 27 -4.99 19.67 -21.69
CA VAL A 27 -4.13 18.80 -20.88
C VAL A 27 -3.66 17.66 -21.77
N THR A 28 -2.36 17.43 -21.82
CA THR A 28 -1.80 16.31 -22.60
C THR A 28 -2.10 14.98 -21.90
N SER A 29 -2.11 13.88 -22.67
CA SER A 29 -2.35 12.56 -22.07
C SER A 29 -1.28 12.18 -21.05
N HIS A 30 -0.03 12.57 -21.26
CA HIS A 30 1.05 12.35 -20.28
C HIS A 30 0.80 13.11 -18.98
N GLN A 31 0.46 14.38 -19.05
CA GLN A 31 0.11 15.17 -17.85
C GLN A 31 -1.06 14.56 -17.07
N ALA A 32 -2.06 14.06 -17.81
CA ALA A 32 -3.20 13.41 -17.17
C ALA A 32 -2.83 12.08 -16.52
N GLN A 33 -1.93 11.30 -17.14
CA GLN A 33 -1.40 10.07 -16.54
C GLN A 33 -0.55 10.35 -15.30
N ASP A 34 0.29 11.37 -15.31
CA ASP A 34 1.07 11.80 -14.14
C ASP A 34 0.15 12.15 -12.96
N ARG A 35 -1.00 12.79 -13.24
CA ARG A 35 -1.99 13.11 -12.19
C ARG A 35 -2.70 11.87 -11.66
N ILE A 36 -2.89 10.84 -12.49
CA ILE A 36 -3.42 9.55 -12.04
C ILE A 36 -2.41 8.87 -11.11
N ASP A 37 -1.12 8.85 -11.49
CA ASP A 37 -0.08 8.23 -10.68
C ASP A 37 0.05 8.92 -9.32
N GLU A 38 0.04 10.25 -9.29
CA GLU A 38 0.02 11.02 -8.05
C GLU A 38 -1.21 10.70 -7.17
N ALA A 39 -2.38 10.54 -7.80
CA ALA A 39 -3.59 10.18 -7.08
C ALA A 39 -3.55 8.76 -6.50
N ILE A 40 -3.01 7.81 -7.25
CA ILE A 40 -2.83 6.43 -6.80
C ILE A 40 -1.85 6.38 -5.63
N GLU A 41 -0.71 7.07 -5.75
CA GLU A 41 0.30 7.12 -4.69
C GLU A 41 -0.31 7.70 -3.40
N HIS A 42 -1.05 8.80 -3.50
CA HIS A 42 -1.74 9.39 -2.35
C HIS A 42 -2.79 8.44 -1.76
N PHE A 43 -3.55 7.75 -2.63
CA PHE A 43 -4.57 6.79 -2.20
C PHE A 43 -3.97 5.61 -1.43
N GLN A 44 -2.84 5.08 -1.92
CA GLN A 44 -2.13 3.98 -1.27
C GLN A 44 -1.46 4.37 0.05
N GLU A 45 -1.07 5.64 0.21
CA GLU A 45 -0.39 6.11 1.42
C GLU A 45 -1.33 6.53 2.55
N TYR A 46 -2.49 7.09 2.20
CA TYR A 46 -3.36 7.76 3.18
C TYR A 46 -4.72 7.09 3.37
N HIS A 47 -5.09 6.13 2.52
CA HIS A 47 -6.37 5.43 2.63
C HIS A 47 -6.18 3.95 2.91
N ASP A 48 -6.89 3.44 3.92
CA ASP A 48 -6.89 2.01 4.27
C ASP A 48 -7.33 1.13 3.09
N GLU A 49 -8.27 1.63 2.27
CA GLU A 49 -8.73 0.93 1.06
C GLU A 49 -7.70 0.92 -0.07
N GLY A 50 -6.63 1.72 0.02
CA GLY A 50 -5.56 1.81 -0.97
C GLY A 50 -4.47 0.76 -0.81
N SER A 51 -4.47 0.04 0.31
CA SER A 51 -3.46 -0.95 0.64
C SER A 51 -4.08 -2.21 1.20
N GLU A 52 -3.38 -3.31 1.07
CA GLU A 52 -3.78 -4.59 1.62
C GLU A 52 -2.61 -5.27 2.34
N ARG A 53 -2.93 -6.07 3.35
CA ARG A 53 -1.94 -6.89 4.04
C ARG A 53 -1.68 -8.14 3.21
N ALA A 54 -0.42 -8.37 2.87
CA ALA A 54 0.01 -9.51 2.09
C ALA A 54 1.25 -10.17 2.70
N PHE A 55 1.30 -11.49 2.58
CA PHE A 55 2.50 -12.25 2.94
C PHE A 55 3.34 -12.47 1.69
N ILE A 56 4.52 -11.85 1.67
CA ILE A 56 5.48 -11.97 0.57
C ILE A 56 6.51 -13.03 0.95
N SER A 57 6.57 -14.11 0.17
CA SER A 57 7.60 -15.12 0.31
C SER A 57 8.82 -14.75 -0.52
N TYR A 58 10.00 -14.84 0.07
CA TYR A 58 11.27 -14.60 -0.60
C TYR A 58 12.25 -15.73 -0.34
N GLN A 59 12.89 -16.21 -1.39
CA GLN A 59 13.92 -17.24 -1.30
C GLN A 59 15.29 -16.56 -1.20
N LEU A 60 16.01 -16.85 -0.11
CA LEU A 60 17.33 -16.29 0.15
C LEU A 60 18.37 -16.76 -0.86
N THR A 61 19.16 -15.83 -1.35
CA THR A 61 20.32 -16.12 -2.18
C THR A 61 21.61 -16.05 -1.38
N SER A 62 22.66 -16.72 -1.85
CA SER A 62 24.00 -16.67 -1.21
C SER A 62 24.55 -15.24 -1.13
N SER A 63 24.16 -14.37 -2.06
CA SER A 63 24.55 -12.96 -2.05
C SER A 63 23.88 -12.19 -0.92
N ASP A 64 22.62 -12.49 -0.60
CA ASP A 64 21.89 -11.81 0.48
C ASP A 64 22.50 -12.15 1.83
N ILE A 65 22.87 -13.42 2.03
CA ILE A 65 23.54 -13.88 3.26
C ILE A 65 24.91 -13.20 3.42
N THR A 66 25.67 -13.09 2.34
CA THR A 66 26.99 -12.43 2.38
C THR A 66 26.86 -10.93 2.66
N ASN A 67 25.89 -10.29 2.05
CA ASN A 67 25.67 -8.85 2.15
C ASN A 67 24.91 -8.45 3.43
N LYS A 68 24.18 -9.39 4.06
CA LYS A 68 23.33 -9.18 5.23
C LYS A 68 22.18 -8.21 5.00
N TYR A 69 21.68 -8.12 3.78
CA TYR A 69 20.48 -7.35 3.42
C TYR A 69 19.82 -7.98 2.19
N ILE A 70 18.56 -7.66 2.00
CA ILE A 70 17.78 -8.08 0.83
C ILE A 70 17.49 -6.84 -0.01
N LEU A 71 17.67 -6.94 -1.33
CA LEU A 71 17.31 -5.84 -2.24
C LEU A 71 15.80 -5.75 -2.37
N LEU A 72 15.26 -4.55 -2.19
CA LEU A 72 13.82 -4.29 -2.31
C LEU A 72 13.27 -4.64 -3.71
N ALA A 73 14.10 -4.51 -4.74
CA ALA A 73 13.75 -4.86 -6.11
C ALA A 73 13.45 -6.35 -6.31
N ASN A 74 13.92 -7.21 -5.42
CA ASN A 74 13.71 -8.66 -5.49
C ASN A 74 12.41 -9.10 -4.82
N LEU A 75 11.76 -8.21 -4.06
CA LEU A 75 10.46 -8.49 -3.44
C LEU A 75 9.33 -8.16 -4.41
N SER A 76 8.45 -9.12 -4.64
CA SER A 76 7.29 -8.95 -5.50
C SER A 76 6.04 -9.53 -4.82
N PRO A 77 4.97 -8.76 -4.67
CA PRO A 77 4.81 -7.34 -5.01
C PRO A 77 5.67 -6.41 -4.14
N LYS A 78 5.93 -5.19 -4.63
CA LYS A 78 6.73 -4.21 -3.88
C LYS A 78 5.98 -3.75 -2.62
N PRO A 79 6.52 -3.94 -1.41
CA PRO A 79 5.87 -3.54 -0.19
C PRO A 79 5.90 -2.03 0.02
N LEU A 80 4.82 -1.47 0.55
CA LEU A 80 4.74 -0.11 1.10
C LEU A 80 5.29 -0.05 2.52
N GLY A 81 5.09 -1.13 3.28
CA GLY A 81 5.58 -1.30 4.63
C GLY A 81 5.80 -2.78 4.96
N ILE A 82 6.75 -3.08 5.82
CA ILE A 82 6.99 -4.43 6.34
C ILE A 82 6.82 -4.34 7.85
N SER A 83 5.87 -5.12 8.41
CA SER A 83 5.59 -5.14 9.83
C SER A 83 6.54 -6.08 10.56
N ARG A 84 6.72 -7.27 10.03
CA ARG A 84 7.57 -8.32 10.59
C ARG A 84 7.97 -9.31 9.52
N PHE A 85 8.99 -10.09 9.81
CA PHE A 85 9.26 -11.27 9.01
C PHE A 85 9.06 -12.54 9.84
N LEU A 86 8.72 -13.62 9.15
CA LEU A 86 8.56 -14.94 9.70
C LEU A 86 9.63 -15.81 9.05
N SER A 87 10.56 -16.30 9.84
CA SER A 87 11.49 -17.33 9.37
C SER A 87 10.76 -18.67 9.32
N THR A 88 10.86 -19.37 8.23
CA THR A 88 10.30 -20.73 8.11
C THR A 88 11.18 -21.76 8.81
N LYS A 89 12.42 -21.41 9.11
CA LYS A 89 13.32 -22.21 9.94
C LYS A 89 13.48 -21.57 11.30
N SER A 90 13.20 -22.36 12.30
CA SER A 90 13.55 -21.99 13.66
C SER A 90 15.05 -21.87 13.80
N ALA A 91 15.52 -20.67 14.19
CA ALA A 91 16.88 -20.49 14.66
C ALA A 91 17.16 -21.53 15.75
N LYS A 92 18.28 -22.24 15.61
CA LYS A 92 18.84 -23.19 16.56
C LYS A 92 18.03 -23.37 17.86
N GLY A 93 17.07 -24.32 17.85
CA GLY A 93 16.38 -24.78 19.05
C GLY A 93 14.95 -24.29 19.28
N GLY A 94 14.38 -23.50 18.37
CA GLY A 94 12.98 -23.13 18.42
C GLY A 94 12.11 -24.08 17.59
N THR A 95 10.91 -24.33 18.05
CA THR A 95 9.90 -25.14 17.36
C THR A 95 9.38 -24.40 16.12
N SER A 96 9.66 -24.95 14.93
CA SER A 96 9.03 -24.49 13.69
C SER A 96 7.53 -24.82 13.72
N PHE A 97 6.68 -23.95 13.12
CA PHE A 97 5.25 -24.26 12.93
C PHE A 97 5.01 -25.60 12.22
N PHE A 98 6.00 -26.10 11.49
CA PHE A 98 5.97 -27.38 10.80
C PHE A 98 6.66 -28.49 11.58
N ASP A 99 7.15 -28.21 12.81
CA ASP A 99 7.76 -29.21 13.64
C ASP A 99 6.70 -30.16 14.20
N VAL A 100 7.03 -31.42 14.25
CA VAL A 100 6.17 -32.50 14.79
C VAL A 100 5.77 -32.19 16.24
N GLU A 101 6.67 -31.59 17.02
CA GLU A 101 6.43 -31.22 18.40
C GLU A 101 5.35 -30.13 18.54
N TYR A 102 5.38 -29.09 17.68
CA TYR A 102 4.35 -28.07 17.63
C TYR A 102 3.01 -28.66 17.18
N GLN A 103 3.01 -29.47 16.12
CA GLN A 103 1.80 -30.15 15.65
C GLN A 103 1.21 -31.12 16.69
N TYR A 104 2.05 -31.76 17.45
CA TYR A 104 1.65 -32.65 18.55
C TYR A 104 1.03 -31.84 19.70
N MET A 105 1.61 -30.68 20.06
CA MET A 105 1.04 -29.78 21.05
C MET A 105 -0.32 -29.25 20.58
N ASP A 106 -0.41 -28.80 19.34
CA ASP A 106 -1.66 -28.29 18.75
C ASP A 106 -2.74 -29.36 18.72
N SER A 107 -2.42 -30.60 18.32
CA SER A 107 -3.36 -31.70 18.29
C SER A 107 -3.83 -32.11 19.70
N ASN A 108 -2.97 -32.04 20.71
CA ASN A 108 -3.32 -32.31 22.10
C ASN A 108 -4.28 -31.24 22.66
N VAL A 109 -4.12 -29.99 22.25
CA VAL A 109 -5.02 -28.90 22.62
C VAL A 109 -6.45 -29.17 22.12
N HIS A 110 -6.61 -29.68 20.91
CA HIS A 110 -7.92 -30.02 20.34
C HIS A 110 -8.59 -31.24 20.99
N SER A 111 -7.84 -32.10 21.68
CA SER A 111 -8.37 -33.27 22.35
C SER A 111 -8.88 -33.03 23.77
N LEU A 112 -8.72 -31.79 24.30
CA LEU A 112 -9.11 -31.43 25.65
C LEU A 112 -10.62 -31.35 25.83
N SER A 113 -11.15 -32.15 26.76
CA SER A 113 -12.56 -32.07 27.15
C SER A 113 -12.82 -30.84 28.04
N GLY A 114 -14.06 -30.36 28.07
CA GLY A 114 -14.46 -29.08 28.67
C GLY A 114 -14.03 -28.82 30.15
N ALA A 115 -13.68 -29.86 30.91
CA ALA A 115 -13.15 -29.72 32.28
C ALA A 115 -11.70 -29.21 32.30
N GLN A 116 -10.98 -29.28 31.19
CA GLN A 116 -9.58 -28.90 31.05
C GLN A 116 -9.41 -27.53 30.37
N MET A 117 -10.51 -26.86 30.03
CA MET A 117 -10.49 -25.58 29.33
C MET A 117 -9.79 -24.47 30.15
N GLN A 118 -9.84 -24.57 31.48
CA GLN A 118 -9.09 -23.64 32.34
C GLN A 118 -7.58 -23.86 32.24
N TYR A 119 -7.13 -25.11 32.18
CA TYR A 119 -5.70 -25.42 31.99
C TYR A 119 -5.21 -24.98 30.63
N TYR A 120 -6.03 -25.12 29.58
CA TYR A 120 -5.74 -24.61 28.26
C TYR A 120 -5.56 -23.09 28.27
N TYR A 121 -6.49 -22.36 28.91
CA TYR A 121 -6.40 -20.89 29.01
C TYR A 121 -5.13 -20.46 29.75
N PHE A 122 -4.79 -21.12 30.85
CA PHE A 122 -3.54 -20.85 31.58
C PHE A 122 -2.30 -21.21 30.75
N ALA A 123 -2.33 -22.28 29.99
CA ALA A 123 -1.22 -22.65 29.12
C ALA A 123 -1.02 -21.64 27.98
N MET A 124 -2.11 -21.15 27.35
CA MET A 124 -2.04 -20.12 26.35
C MET A 124 -1.52 -18.80 26.88
N GLN A 125 -2.00 -18.36 28.07
CA GLN A 125 -1.45 -17.16 28.72
C GLN A 125 0.03 -17.32 29.07
N HIS A 126 0.44 -18.51 29.49
CA HIS A 126 1.85 -18.77 29.79
C HIS A 126 2.71 -18.77 28.56
N LEU A 127 2.25 -19.35 27.45
CA LEU A 127 2.91 -19.29 26.16
C LEU A 127 3.03 -17.85 25.63
N GLU A 128 1.95 -17.09 25.69
CA GLU A 128 1.96 -15.68 25.31
C GLU A 128 2.95 -14.87 26.18
N HIS A 129 3.02 -15.20 27.47
CA HIS A 129 3.98 -14.56 28.38
C HIS A 129 5.43 -14.97 28.08
N ILE A 130 5.66 -16.23 27.73
CA ILE A 130 6.96 -16.72 27.26
C ILE A 130 7.33 -16.07 25.92
N GLU A 131 6.40 -16.00 24.97
CA GLU A 131 6.60 -15.30 23.70
C GLU A 131 6.97 -13.84 23.95
N ASN A 132 6.27 -13.13 24.84
CA ASN A 132 6.59 -11.74 25.18
C ASN A 132 7.97 -11.57 25.86
N ILE A 133 8.46 -12.59 26.57
CA ILE A 133 9.78 -12.54 27.21
C ILE A 133 10.90 -12.92 26.23
N PHE A 134 10.63 -13.90 25.35
CA PHE A 134 11.62 -14.46 24.44
C PHE A 134 11.45 -14.02 22.99
N ASP A 135 10.32 -13.38 22.66
CA ASP A 135 10.13 -12.75 21.37
C ASP A 135 11.04 -11.52 21.28
N PHE A 136 12.28 -11.79 20.98
CA PHE A 136 13.17 -10.79 20.45
C PHE A 136 12.58 -10.41 19.11
N HIS A 137 11.70 -9.40 19.13
CA HIS A 137 11.17 -8.81 17.90
C HIS A 137 12.34 -8.59 16.95
N THR A 138 12.46 -9.45 15.99
CA THR A 138 13.49 -9.29 14.98
C THR A 138 13.23 -7.96 14.32
N SER A 139 14.08 -7.01 14.63
CA SER A 139 13.87 -5.66 14.12
C SER A 139 14.24 -5.63 12.64
N ILE A 140 13.32 -5.15 11.84
CA ILE A 140 13.50 -4.91 10.42
C ILE A 140 13.67 -3.41 10.24
N ASN A 141 14.71 -3.03 9.53
CA ASN A 141 14.85 -1.67 9.04
C ASN A 141 14.35 -1.62 7.60
N PHE A 142 13.17 -1.06 7.43
CA PHE A 142 12.53 -0.88 6.14
C PHE A 142 12.26 0.60 5.89
N ASN A 143 12.60 1.05 4.71
CA ASN A 143 12.22 2.35 4.20
C ASN A 143 11.79 2.19 2.73
N LYS A 144 10.60 2.64 2.39
CA LYS A 144 10.02 2.61 1.04
C LYS A 144 10.95 3.18 -0.04
N HIS A 145 11.74 4.19 0.32
CA HIS A 145 12.69 4.85 -0.58
C HIS A 145 14.11 4.25 -0.51
N SER A 146 14.35 3.31 0.40
CA SER A 146 15.59 2.55 0.44
C SER A 146 15.62 1.51 -0.67
N THR A 147 16.81 1.17 -1.11
CA THR A 147 17.00 0.07 -2.08
C THR A 147 17.10 -1.29 -1.39
N LYS A 148 17.19 -1.33 -0.05
CA LYS A 148 17.48 -2.52 0.73
C LYS A 148 16.59 -2.63 1.95
N VAL A 149 16.34 -3.88 2.35
CA VAL A 149 15.70 -4.27 3.61
C VAL A 149 16.78 -4.89 4.47
N GLU A 150 17.01 -4.35 5.65
CA GLU A 150 17.98 -4.85 6.62
C GLU A 150 17.23 -5.60 7.72
N ILE A 151 17.68 -6.82 8.00
CA ILE A 151 17.14 -7.68 9.05
C ILE A 151 18.23 -7.79 10.11
N PHE A 152 17.91 -7.38 11.34
CA PHE A 152 18.82 -7.45 12.48
C PHE A 152 18.70 -8.82 13.17
N GLU A 153 19.20 -9.83 12.50
CA GLU A 153 19.27 -11.19 13.00
C GLU A 153 20.64 -11.81 12.70
N ASP A 154 20.93 -12.95 13.32
CA ASP A 154 22.16 -13.69 13.03
C ASP A 154 22.07 -14.39 11.68
N TRP A 155 22.64 -13.79 10.67
CA TRP A 155 22.68 -14.34 9.31
C TRP A 155 23.41 -15.66 9.17
N SER A 156 24.16 -16.11 10.21
CA SER A 156 24.82 -17.42 10.21
C SER A 156 23.83 -18.57 10.34
N THR A 157 22.61 -18.28 10.76
CA THR A 157 21.54 -19.30 10.93
C THR A 157 20.82 -19.60 9.61
N PHE A 158 20.90 -18.70 8.64
CA PHE A 158 20.27 -18.86 7.34
C PHE A 158 21.15 -19.63 6.37
N ALA A 159 20.52 -20.48 5.58
CA ALA A 159 21.16 -21.16 4.45
C ALA A 159 20.65 -20.56 3.13
N ALA A 160 21.46 -20.71 2.07
CA ALA A 160 20.96 -20.42 0.73
C ALA A 160 19.76 -21.33 0.43
N ASP A 161 18.80 -20.78 -0.31
CA ASP A 161 17.52 -21.41 -0.63
C ASP A 161 16.49 -21.49 0.51
N ASP A 162 16.78 -20.93 1.69
CA ASP A 162 15.76 -20.77 2.73
C ASP A 162 14.71 -19.74 2.34
N TYR A 163 13.49 -19.94 2.80
CA TYR A 163 12.40 -19.04 2.56
C TYR A 163 12.16 -18.13 3.78
N LEU A 164 12.07 -16.84 3.50
CA LEU A 164 11.57 -15.84 4.45
C LEU A 164 10.18 -15.40 4.00
N VAL A 165 9.30 -15.18 4.95
CA VAL A 165 7.96 -14.66 4.70
C VAL A 165 7.85 -13.31 5.38
N PHE A 166 7.58 -12.26 4.60
CA PHE A 166 7.37 -10.91 5.10
C PHE A 166 5.88 -10.63 5.24
N ASP A 167 5.47 -10.24 6.43
CA ASP A 167 4.15 -9.69 6.71
C ASP A 167 4.19 -8.21 6.31
N SER A 168 3.62 -7.91 5.18
CA SER A 168 3.81 -6.63 4.49
C SER A 168 2.50 -5.97 4.15
N LEU A 169 2.54 -4.65 4.11
CA LEU A 169 1.49 -3.82 3.53
C LEU A 169 1.85 -3.54 2.07
N VAL A 170 0.97 -3.87 1.16
CA VAL A 170 1.18 -3.74 -0.29
C VAL A 170 0.12 -2.80 -0.87
N GLY A 171 0.51 -1.93 -1.77
CA GLY A 171 -0.45 -1.09 -2.48
C GLY A 171 -1.34 -1.92 -3.41
N LEU A 172 -2.61 -1.52 -3.48
CA LEU A 172 -3.54 -2.16 -4.40
C LEU A 172 -3.00 -2.11 -5.83
N SER A 173 -3.01 -3.25 -6.51
CA SER A 173 -2.54 -3.34 -7.88
C SER A 173 -3.53 -2.69 -8.85
N GLU A 174 -3.01 -2.02 -9.87
CA GLU A 174 -3.82 -1.49 -10.98
C GLU A 174 -4.61 -2.57 -11.74
N SER A 175 -4.22 -3.84 -11.62
CA SER A 175 -4.98 -4.96 -12.17
C SER A 175 -6.29 -5.21 -11.43
N THR A 176 -6.45 -4.67 -10.24
CA THR A 176 -7.67 -4.80 -9.43
C THR A 176 -8.71 -3.80 -9.93
N SER A 177 -9.71 -4.28 -10.65
CA SER A 177 -10.76 -3.44 -11.25
C SER A 177 -11.55 -2.61 -10.24
N THR A 178 -11.64 -3.08 -8.98
CA THR A 178 -12.37 -2.40 -7.90
C THR A 178 -11.71 -1.09 -7.48
N MET A 179 -10.38 -0.95 -7.60
CA MET A 179 -9.67 0.29 -7.32
C MET A 179 -10.22 1.46 -8.14
N TRP A 180 -10.48 1.23 -9.43
CA TRP A 180 -10.97 2.26 -10.35
C TRP A 180 -12.40 2.70 -10.08
N THR A 181 -13.17 1.91 -9.30
CA THR A 181 -14.55 2.25 -8.92
C THR A 181 -14.62 3.11 -7.66
N ASN A 182 -13.53 3.28 -6.92
CA ASN A 182 -13.51 4.08 -5.70
C ASN A 182 -13.87 5.55 -6.00
N GLN A 183 -14.85 6.08 -5.25
CA GLN A 183 -15.37 7.42 -5.48
C GLN A 183 -14.33 8.49 -5.16
N TRP A 184 -13.62 8.34 -4.05
CA TRP A 184 -12.61 9.30 -3.63
C TRP A 184 -11.50 9.43 -4.69
N LEU A 185 -10.99 8.30 -5.18
CA LEU A 185 -9.94 8.29 -6.20
C LEU A 185 -10.38 9.00 -7.49
N ARG A 186 -11.63 8.78 -7.93
CA ARG A 186 -12.20 9.45 -9.11
C ARG A 186 -12.33 10.96 -8.92
N ASP A 187 -12.79 11.40 -7.74
CA ASP A 187 -13.01 12.80 -7.44
C ASP A 187 -11.67 13.53 -7.27
N TYR A 188 -10.73 12.91 -6.56
CA TYR A 188 -9.40 13.46 -6.34
C TYR A 188 -8.60 13.58 -7.65
N THR A 189 -8.56 12.52 -8.46
CA THR A 189 -7.92 12.56 -9.78
C THR A 189 -8.53 13.62 -10.69
N THR A 190 -9.86 13.72 -10.69
CA THR A 190 -10.55 14.77 -11.49
C THR A 190 -10.14 16.18 -11.03
N ALA A 191 -9.97 16.38 -9.73
CA ALA A 191 -9.51 17.65 -9.17
C ALA A 191 -8.06 17.95 -9.57
N LEU A 192 -7.17 16.95 -9.54
CA LEU A 192 -5.77 17.09 -9.97
C LEU A 192 -5.67 17.47 -11.47
N ILE A 193 -6.42 16.76 -12.32
CA ILE A 193 -6.46 17.09 -13.77
C ILE A 193 -7.03 18.49 -14.00
N LYS A 194 -8.08 18.88 -13.25
CA LYS A 194 -8.64 20.22 -13.32
C LYS A 194 -7.63 21.29 -12.90
N LYS A 195 -6.84 21.03 -11.86
CA LYS A 195 -5.75 21.90 -11.42
C LYS A 195 -4.72 22.06 -12.53
N GLN A 196 -4.26 20.96 -13.11
CA GLN A 196 -3.30 20.97 -14.22
C GLN A 196 -3.84 21.77 -15.41
N TRP A 197 -5.13 21.65 -15.71
CA TRP A 197 -5.78 22.42 -16.75
C TRP A 197 -5.78 23.93 -16.44
N GLY A 198 -6.12 24.31 -15.20
CA GLY A 198 -6.06 25.69 -14.72
C GLY A 198 -4.64 26.27 -14.78
N ASP A 199 -3.64 25.49 -14.36
CA ASP A 199 -2.21 25.87 -14.42
C ASP A 199 -1.75 26.06 -15.88
N ASN A 200 -2.18 25.21 -16.80
CA ASN A 200 -1.87 25.35 -18.22
C ASN A 200 -2.49 26.64 -18.81
N LEU A 201 -3.74 26.94 -18.46
CA LEU A 201 -4.44 28.13 -18.94
C LEU A 201 -3.93 29.42 -18.30
N SER A 202 -3.46 29.39 -17.06
CA SER A 202 -2.91 30.57 -16.38
C SER A 202 -1.66 31.13 -17.07
N LYS A 203 -0.93 30.29 -17.82
CA LYS A 203 0.23 30.73 -18.64
C LYS A 203 -0.18 31.62 -19.80
N TYR A 204 -1.44 31.61 -20.20
CA TYR A 204 -2.01 32.44 -21.26
C TYR A 204 -2.84 33.61 -20.68
N GLU A 205 -2.71 33.92 -19.40
CA GLU A 205 -3.43 35.00 -18.75
C GLU A 205 -3.05 36.35 -19.40
N GLY A 206 -4.07 37.12 -19.80
CA GLY A 206 -3.88 38.38 -20.50
C GLY A 206 -3.92 38.31 -22.03
N LEU A 207 -3.95 37.12 -22.63
CA LEU A 207 -4.21 36.96 -24.06
C LEU A 207 -5.70 37.21 -24.35
N GLN A 208 -6.01 38.32 -25.05
CA GLN A 208 -7.34 38.55 -25.60
C GLN A 208 -7.47 37.85 -26.95
N THR A 209 -8.43 36.96 -27.07
CA THR A 209 -8.82 36.40 -28.37
C THR A 209 -9.53 37.46 -29.23
N ILE A 210 -9.50 37.25 -30.56
CA ILE A 210 -10.13 38.09 -31.58
C ILE A 210 -11.67 38.13 -31.39
N GLY A 211 -12.17 38.50 -30.28
CA GLY A 211 -13.59 38.51 -29.89
C GLY A 211 -13.79 39.03 -28.49
N GLY A 212 -12.70 39.49 -27.83
CA GLY A 212 -12.78 40.10 -26.51
C GLY A 212 -12.96 39.09 -25.35
N VAL A 213 -12.89 37.83 -25.63
CA VAL A 213 -12.97 36.80 -24.58
C VAL A 213 -11.60 36.66 -23.91
N THR A 214 -11.52 36.90 -22.61
CA THR A 214 -10.33 36.67 -21.80
C THR A 214 -10.40 35.26 -21.18
N PHE A 215 -9.35 34.49 -21.36
CA PHE A 215 -9.21 33.20 -20.65
C PHE A 215 -8.78 33.46 -19.20
N SER A 216 -9.59 33.00 -18.25
CA SER A 216 -9.31 33.13 -16.82
C SER A 216 -8.98 31.79 -16.24
N GLY A 217 -7.68 31.38 -16.27
CA GLY A 217 -7.16 30.19 -15.61
C GLY A 217 -7.37 30.22 -14.09
N GLN A 218 -7.30 31.40 -13.49
CA GLN A 218 -7.52 31.64 -12.07
C GLN A 218 -8.92 31.20 -11.58
N GLN A 219 -9.96 31.35 -12.36
CA GLN A 219 -11.30 30.90 -11.96
C GLN A 219 -11.41 29.40 -11.90
N ILE A 220 -10.71 28.67 -12.78
CA ILE A 220 -10.65 27.22 -12.77
C ILE A 220 -9.88 26.73 -11.54
N LEU A 221 -8.75 27.36 -11.21
CA LEU A 221 -7.94 27.08 -10.03
C LEU A 221 -8.69 27.32 -8.72
N THR A 222 -9.44 28.41 -8.63
CA THR A 222 -10.23 28.73 -7.42
C THR A 222 -11.29 27.66 -7.16
N GLY A 223 -11.93 27.15 -8.21
CA GLY A 223 -12.91 26.06 -8.10
C GLY A 223 -12.32 24.71 -7.69
N VAL A 224 -10.99 24.51 -7.83
CA VAL A 224 -10.30 23.29 -7.39
C VAL A 224 -10.00 23.31 -5.89
N LYS A 225 -9.74 24.49 -5.32
CA LYS A 225 -9.37 24.66 -3.91
C LYS A 225 -10.42 24.07 -2.96
N TYR A 226 -11.69 24.17 -3.31
CA TYR A 226 -12.79 23.57 -2.55
C TYR A 226 -12.81 22.03 -2.66
N LEU A 227 -12.48 21.46 -3.81
CA LEU A 227 -12.40 20.00 -3.99
C LEU A 227 -11.22 19.38 -3.25
N TYR A 228 -10.11 20.09 -3.15
CA TYR A 228 -8.95 19.68 -2.35
C TYR A 228 -9.25 19.65 -0.85
N MET A 229 -10.01 20.62 -0.34
CA MET A 229 -10.40 20.65 1.07
C MET A 229 -11.34 19.51 1.45
N ILE A 230 -12.21 19.08 0.54
CA ILE A 230 -13.13 17.95 0.78
C ILE A 230 -12.40 16.61 0.71
N GLY A 231 -11.30 16.50 -0.05
CA GLY A 231 -10.51 15.26 -0.21
C GLY A 231 -9.39 15.08 0.81
N VAL A 232 -9.05 16.13 1.57
CA VAL A 232 -7.93 16.13 2.55
C VAL A 232 -8.42 16.09 3.99
N GLU A 233 -9.73 16.20 4.24
CA GLU A 233 -10.21 15.89 5.58
C GLU A 233 -10.04 14.38 5.83
N PRO A 234 -9.10 13.99 6.74
CA PRO A 234 -9.06 12.62 7.20
C PRO A 234 -10.45 12.34 7.80
N VAL A 235 -11.09 11.28 7.36
CA VAL A 235 -12.21 10.67 8.08
C VAL A 235 -11.62 10.07 9.37
N GLY A 236 -11.17 10.95 10.23
CA GLY A 236 -10.51 10.69 11.50
C GLY A 236 -11.17 11.49 12.59
N GLY A 237 -12.37 11.16 12.88
CA GLY A 237 -13.11 11.74 13.96
C GLY A 237 -14.10 10.75 14.52
N ILE A 238 -13.62 9.63 15.06
CA ILE A 238 -14.27 8.93 16.17
C ILE A 238 -13.19 8.06 16.84
N CYS A 239 -12.42 8.67 17.74
CA CYS A 239 -11.89 8.00 18.90
C CYS A 239 -12.36 8.84 20.09
N ALA A 240 -13.46 8.42 20.69
CA ALA A 240 -13.82 8.71 22.05
C ALA A 240 -13.96 7.37 22.76
#